data_a7fdb0a4c246b3394bad5d60856978fa
#
_entry.id   a7fdb0a4c246b3394bad5d60856978fa
#
_cell.length_a   1.000
_cell.length_b   1.000
_cell.length_c   1.000
_cell.angle_alpha   90.00
_cell.angle_beta   90.00
_cell.angle_gamma   90.00
#
_symmetry.space_group_name_H-M   'P 1'
#
loop_
_entity.id
_entity.type
_entity.pdbx_description
1 polymer ?
#
loop_
_entity_poly.entity_id
_entity_poly.type
_entity_poly.pdbx_seq_one_letter_code
_entity_poly.pdbx_strand_id
1 'polypeptide(L)'
;MIPSAPRAPRRRAAGLAPDGRDPARVPADWRDLLDADEWRLGPEGLPFRRAARVIALRDDPEPGILLVLGHDFADPAHAWAFTPGGGIADGEGPREAAIRELREETGIRLAADRLIGPVVERTSLFHFNLVTCRQDEVMYLARLERDDTAALEGPRGELDRAGWTDQEREVLDSLRWWGLDELDAAAGNGMTVYPEALPGLARRLMEGWDGVVRSIGESAAGDEER
;
A
#
# COMPACT_ATOMS: atom_id res chain seq x y z
N MET A 1 9.07 22.69 -26.15
CA MET A 1 10.28 21.94 -25.79
C MET A 1 10.45 22.11 -24.28
N ILE A 2 9.98 21.15 -23.49
CA ILE A 2 10.05 21.19 -22.02
C ILE A 2 11.35 20.50 -21.63
N PRO A 3 12.23 21.12 -20.83
CA PRO A 3 13.49 20.50 -20.41
C PRO A 3 13.19 19.32 -19.49
N SER A 4 13.77 18.16 -19.83
CA SER A 4 13.78 16.95 -19.01
C SER A 4 14.48 17.25 -17.69
N ALA A 5 13.85 16.88 -16.58
CA ALA A 5 14.44 17.00 -15.25
C ALA A 5 15.75 16.18 -15.16
N PRO A 6 16.76 16.64 -14.43
CA PRO A 6 18.01 15.92 -14.29
C PRO A 6 17.77 14.60 -13.53
N ARG A 7 18.16 13.50 -14.18
CA ARG A 7 18.17 12.16 -13.60
C ARG A 7 19.13 12.18 -12.41
N ALA A 8 18.63 11.86 -11.22
CA ALA A 8 19.45 11.72 -10.01
C ALA A 8 20.66 10.79 -10.28
N PRO A 9 21.84 11.09 -9.70
CA PRO A 9 23.03 10.27 -9.94
C PRO A 9 22.78 8.86 -9.41
N ARG A 10 22.91 7.86 -10.31
CA ARG A 10 22.95 6.45 -9.91
C ARG A 10 24.13 6.28 -8.96
N ARG A 11 23.86 6.08 -7.66
CA ARG A 11 24.89 5.60 -6.73
C ARG A 11 25.44 4.31 -7.33
N ARG A 12 26.78 4.22 -7.48
CA ARG A 12 27.45 2.97 -7.82
C ARG A 12 27.03 1.96 -6.77
N ALA A 13 26.41 0.86 -7.21
CA ALA A 13 26.07 -0.27 -6.36
C ALA A 13 27.32 -0.66 -5.57
N ALA A 14 27.27 -0.65 -4.24
CA ALA A 14 28.16 -1.44 -3.41
C ALA A 14 28.07 -2.87 -3.96
N GLY A 15 29.20 -3.60 -4.04
CA GLY A 15 29.25 -4.88 -4.72
C GLY A 15 28.15 -5.80 -4.20
N LEU A 16 27.27 -6.25 -5.10
CA LEU A 16 26.23 -7.20 -4.75
C LEU A 16 26.88 -8.53 -4.31
N ALA A 17 26.24 -9.23 -3.41
CA ALA A 17 26.63 -10.58 -3.02
C ALA A 17 26.52 -11.56 -4.22
N PRO A 18 27.15 -12.75 -4.18
CA PRO A 18 27.08 -13.73 -5.27
C PRO A 18 25.67 -14.17 -5.65
N ASP A 19 24.70 -14.08 -4.73
CA ASP A 19 23.29 -14.38 -4.94
C ASP A 19 22.49 -13.19 -5.51
N GLY A 20 23.15 -12.07 -5.75
CA GLY A 20 22.58 -10.87 -6.35
C GLY A 20 21.98 -9.87 -5.36
N ARG A 21 21.93 -10.17 -4.06
CA ARG A 21 21.41 -9.24 -3.05
C ARG A 21 22.40 -8.12 -2.68
N ASP A 22 21.90 -7.02 -2.18
CA ASP A 22 22.68 -5.99 -1.47
C ASP A 22 22.89 -6.46 -0.01
N PRO A 23 24.12 -6.91 0.36
CA PRO A 23 24.35 -7.48 1.69
C PRO A 23 24.27 -6.46 2.83
N ALA A 24 24.29 -5.16 2.54
CA ALA A 24 24.13 -4.12 3.53
C ALA A 24 22.68 -3.87 3.95
N ARG A 25 21.72 -4.30 3.12
CA ARG A 25 20.29 -4.01 3.28
C ARG A 25 19.41 -5.26 3.34
N VAL A 26 19.93 -6.38 2.85
CA VAL A 26 19.17 -7.62 2.67
C VAL A 26 19.95 -8.76 3.32
N PRO A 27 19.43 -9.40 4.37
CA PRO A 27 20.07 -10.52 5.04
C PRO A 27 20.11 -11.75 4.11
N ALA A 28 20.98 -12.73 4.44
CA ALA A 28 21.17 -13.90 3.57
C ALA A 28 19.93 -14.82 3.51
N ASP A 29 19.17 -14.81 4.57
CA ASP A 29 17.96 -15.61 4.79
C ASP A 29 16.65 -14.86 4.45
N TRP A 30 16.74 -13.77 3.68
CA TRP A 30 15.59 -12.95 3.34
C TRP A 30 14.38 -13.70 2.75
N ARG A 31 14.65 -14.84 2.08
CA ARG A 31 13.59 -15.69 1.52
C ARG A 31 12.80 -16.46 2.56
N ASP A 32 13.34 -16.60 3.77
CA ASP A 32 12.65 -17.19 4.92
C ASP A 32 11.81 -16.13 5.65
N LEU A 33 12.10 -14.84 5.38
CA LEU A 33 11.44 -13.69 6.01
C LEU A 33 10.33 -13.08 5.14
N LEU A 34 10.39 -13.28 3.81
CA LEU A 34 9.44 -12.76 2.83
C LEU A 34 8.85 -13.91 2.02
N ASP A 35 7.61 -13.74 1.56
CA ASP A 35 6.99 -14.70 0.65
C ASP A 35 7.75 -14.74 -0.68
N ALA A 36 8.38 -15.87 -0.97
CA ALA A 36 9.20 -16.07 -2.17
C ALA A 36 8.37 -16.07 -3.48
N ASP A 37 7.07 -16.27 -3.40
CA ASP A 37 6.18 -16.22 -4.56
C ASP A 37 5.84 -14.77 -4.95
N GLU A 38 5.84 -13.87 -3.98
CA GLU A 38 5.57 -12.44 -4.21
C GLU A 38 6.85 -11.62 -4.46
N TRP A 39 7.94 -11.95 -3.77
CA TRP A 39 9.15 -11.12 -3.74
C TRP A 39 10.29 -11.71 -4.57
N ARG A 40 10.86 -10.89 -5.44
CA ARG A 40 12.01 -11.24 -6.29
C ARG A 40 13.13 -10.21 -6.15
N LEU A 41 14.38 -10.60 -6.31
CA LEU A 41 15.48 -9.64 -6.32
C LEU A 41 15.39 -8.73 -7.55
N GLY A 42 15.33 -7.42 -7.29
CA GLY A 42 15.49 -6.38 -8.30
C GLY A 42 16.96 -6.18 -8.70
N PRO A 43 17.21 -5.40 -9.76
CA PRO A 43 18.56 -5.14 -10.26
C PRO A 43 19.48 -4.39 -9.29
N GLU A 44 18.91 -3.73 -8.30
CA GLU A 44 19.62 -3.06 -7.20
C GLU A 44 19.97 -3.99 -6.02
N GLY A 45 19.58 -5.26 -6.10
CA GLY A 45 19.82 -6.26 -5.05
C GLY A 45 18.86 -6.20 -3.89
N LEU A 46 17.74 -5.50 -4.03
CA LEU A 46 16.66 -5.45 -3.05
C LEU A 46 15.52 -6.39 -3.48
N PRO A 47 14.85 -7.07 -2.54
CA PRO A 47 13.56 -7.69 -2.82
C PRO A 47 12.59 -6.66 -3.38
N PHE A 48 11.96 -7.02 -4.47
CA PHE A 48 11.08 -6.17 -5.25
C PHE A 48 9.78 -6.90 -5.56
N ARG A 49 8.66 -6.19 -5.45
CA ARG A 49 7.37 -6.65 -5.96
C ARG A 49 6.60 -5.51 -6.62
N ARG A 50 5.64 -5.88 -7.45
CA ARG A 50 4.60 -4.98 -7.94
C ARG A 50 3.34 -5.20 -7.14
N ALA A 51 2.62 -4.13 -6.84
CA ALA A 51 1.39 -4.18 -6.08
C ALA A 51 0.28 -3.34 -6.71
N ALA A 52 -0.96 -3.66 -6.37
CA ALA A 52 -2.13 -2.88 -6.76
C ALA A 52 -3.04 -2.66 -5.55
N ARG A 53 -3.52 -1.43 -5.36
CA ARG A 53 -4.33 -1.03 -4.21
C ARG A 53 -5.57 -0.27 -4.62
N VAL A 54 -6.54 -0.20 -3.71
CA VAL A 54 -7.79 0.53 -3.91
C VAL A 54 -7.93 1.63 -2.86
N ILE A 55 -7.98 2.89 -3.32
CA ILE A 55 -8.45 4.01 -2.50
C ILE A 55 -9.98 3.92 -2.52
N ALA A 56 -10.54 3.29 -1.49
CA ALA A 56 -11.97 3.09 -1.35
C ALA A 56 -12.56 4.23 -0.54
N LEU A 57 -13.41 5.04 -1.17
CA LEU A 57 -14.06 6.21 -0.58
C LEU A 57 -15.56 5.99 -0.49
N ARG A 58 -16.20 6.58 0.52
CA ARG A 58 -17.66 6.67 0.66
C ARG A 58 -18.10 8.09 1.02
N ASP A 59 -19.32 8.45 0.66
CA ASP A 59 -19.95 9.72 1.04
C ASP A 59 -20.92 9.56 2.23
N ASP A 60 -21.57 8.41 2.37
CA ASP A 60 -22.59 8.10 3.37
C ASP A 60 -22.11 6.98 4.34
N PRO A 61 -22.39 7.05 5.68
CA PRO A 61 -23.11 8.09 6.40
C PRO A 61 -22.32 9.38 6.61
N GLU A 62 -21.02 9.36 6.41
CA GLU A 62 -20.10 10.49 6.44
C GLU A 62 -18.94 10.26 5.46
N PRO A 63 -18.34 11.32 4.90
CA PRO A 63 -17.20 11.20 4.02
C PRO A 63 -16.05 10.42 4.69
N GLY A 64 -15.58 9.35 4.06
CA GLY A 64 -14.59 8.49 4.65
C GLY A 64 -13.80 7.68 3.66
N ILE A 65 -12.69 7.13 4.15
CA ILE A 65 -11.79 6.22 3.45
C ILE A 65 -11.65 4.91 4.22
N LEU A 66 -11.61 3.80 3.49
CA LEU A 66 -11.38 2.49 4.07
C LEU A 66 -9.88 2.25 4.20
N LEU A 67 -9.40 1.97 5.42
CA LEU A 67 -8.00 1.69 5.71
C LEU A 67 -7.83 0.41 6.51
N VAL A 68 -6.75 -0.29 6.20
CA VAL A 68 -6.17 -1.35 7.02
C VAL A 68 -5.17 -0.70 7.98
N LEU A 69 -5.26 -1.03 9.26
CA LEU A 69 -4.23 -0.73 10.26
C LEU A 69 -3.42 -1.99 10.51
N GLY A 70 -2.14 -1.79 10.70
CA GLY A 70 -1.23 -2.84 11.11
C GLY A 70 -0.07 -2.29 11.91
N HIS A 71 0.78 -3.19 12.37
CA HIS A 71 1.99 -2.86 13.09
C HIS A 71 3.17 -3.70 12.59
N ASP A 72 4.38 -3.25 12.88
CA ASP A 72 5.58 -3.99 12.56
C ASP A 72 5.72 -5.19 13.52
N PHE A 73 5.92 -6.38 12.96
CA PHE A 73 6.13 -7.60 13.75
C PHE A 73 7.31 -7.48 14.71
N ALA A 74 8.38 -6.78 14.30
CA ALA A 74 9.58 -6.58 15.11
C ALA A 74 9.43 -5.41 16.11
N ASP A 75 8.53 -4.45 15.85
CA ASP A 75 8.24 -3.31 16.72
C ASP A 75 6.73 -2.99 16.73
N PRO A 76 5.94 -3.66 17.58
CA PRO A 76 4.49 -3.41 17.66
C PRO A 76 4.10 -1.98 18.06
N ALA A 77 5.03 -1.16 18.52
CA ALA A 77 4.77 0.27 18.77
C ALA A 77 4.77 1.09 17.48
N HIS A 78 5.36 0.56 16.41
CA HIS A 78 5.33 1.17 15.07
C HIS A 78 4.09 0.70 14.32
N ALA A 79 2.99 1.43 14.49
CA ALA A 79 1.73 1.18 13.80
C ALA A 79 1.62 2.07 12.54
N TRP A 80 0.97 1.54 11.51
CA TRP A 80 0.75 2.23 10.24
C TRP A 80 -0.63 1.91 9.65
N ALA A 81 -1.09 2.80 8.78
CA ALA A 81 -2.34 2.66 8.04
C ALA A 81 -2.08 2.73 6.54
N PHE A 82 -2.80 1.91 5.77
CA PHE A 82 -2.74 1.90 4.32
C PHE A 82 -4.06 1.45 3.68
N THR A 83 -4.17 1.65 2.38
CA THR A 83 -5.36 1.24 1.61
C THR A 83 -5.34 -0.27 1.33
N PRO A 84 -6.50 -0.94 1.24
CA PRO A 84 -6.58 -2.34 0.82
C PRO A 84 -5.85 -2.61 -0.48
N GLY A 85 -5.16 -3.74 -0.57
CA GLY A 85 -4.42 -4.19 -1.74
C GLY A 85 -3.12 -4.90 -1.42
N GLY A 86 -2.58 -5.60 -2.39
CA GLY A 86 -1.40 -6.45 -2.25
C GLY A 86 -0.67 -6.73 -3.54
N GLY A 87 0.06 -7.84 -3.58
CA GLY A 87 0.91 -8.23 -4.69
C GLY A 87 0.14 -8.54 -5.99
N ILE A 88 0.73 -8.20 -7.12
CA ILE A 88 0.22 -8.59 -8.44
C ILE A 88 0.82 -9.95 -8.79
N ALA A 89 -0.03 -10.96 -8.95
CA ALA A 89 0.39 -12.30 -9.31
C ALA A 89 0.95 -12.39 -10.74
N ASP A 90 1.71 -13.45 -11.03
CA ASP A 90 2.24 -13.69 -12.37
C ASP A 90 1.10 -13.84 -13.40
N GLY A 91 1.16 -13.02 -14.44
CA GLY A 91 0.14 -12.99 -15.51
C GLY A 91 -1.12 -12.22 -15.16
N GLU A 92 -1.24 -11.69 -13.97
CA GLU A 92 -2.38 -10.88 -13.53
C GLU A 92 -2.19 -9.41 -13.93
N GLY A 93 -3.27 -8.76 -14.34
CA GLY A 93 -3.29 -7.32 -14.60
C GLY A 93 -3.44 -6.52 -13.28
N PRO A 94 -2.89 -5.29 -13.19
CA PRO A 94 -2.95 -4.50 -11.96
C PRO A 94 -4.38 -4.23 -11.46
N ARG A 95 -5.34 -4.03 -12.37
CA ARG A 95 -6.75 -3.81 -12.03
C ARG A 95 -7.41 -5.08 -11.47
N GLU A 96 -7.05 -6.22 -12.02
CA GLU A 96 -7.53 -7.53 -11.57
C GLU A 96 -7.01 -7.83 -10.17
N ALA A 97 -5.71 -7.58 -9.93
CA ALA A 97 -5.10 -7.69 -8.61
C ALA A 97 -5.80 -6.80 -7.58
N ALA A 98 -6.02 -5.51 -7.90
CA ALA A 98 -6.70 -4.58 -7.01
C ALA A 98 -8.10 -5.06 -6.59
N ILE A 99 -8.86 -5.65 -7.51
CA ILE A 99 -10.20 -6.20 -7.23
C ILE A 99 -10.11 -7.47 -6.39
N ARG A 100 -9.18 -8.36 -6.72
CA ARG A 100 -8.96 -9.61 -5.97
C ARG A 100 -8.59 -9.30 -4.53
N GLU A 101 -7.59 -8.44 -4.32
CA GLU A 101 -7.11 -8.02 -3.01
C GLU A 101 -8.21 -7.33 -2.19
N LEU A 102 -8.93 -6.38 -2.80
CA LEU A 102 -10.07 -5.73 -2.14
C LEU A 102 -11.07 -6.78 -1.64
N ARG A 103 -11.40 -7.78 -2.46
CA ARG A 103 -12.32 -8.83 -2.07
C ARG A 103 -11.76 -9.74 -0.96
N GLU A 104 -10.48 -10.10 -1.04
CA GLU A 104 -9.83 -11.01 -0.10
C GLU A 104 -9.66 -10.37 1.26
N GLU A 105 -9.20 -9.13 1.32
CA GLU A 105 -8.99 -8.40 2.57
C GLU A 105 -10.28 -7.88 3.21
N THR A 106 -11.28 -7.49 2.39
CA THR A 106 -12.45 -6.75 2.90
C THR A 106 -13.79 -7.46 2.70
N GLY A 107 -13.84 -8.49 1.85
CA GLY A 107 -15.09 -9.11 1.41
C GLY A 107 -15.87 -8.31 0.35
N ILE A 108 -15.47 -7.07 0.04
CA ILE A 108 -16.16 -6.20 -0.92
C ILE A 108 -15.99 -6.75 -2.33
N ARG A 109 -17.11 -6.92 -3.03
CA ARG A 109 -17.15 -7.39 -4.42
C ARG A 109 -17.45 -6.24 -5.35
N LEU A 110 -16.48 -5.85 -6.14
CA LEU A 110 -16.59 -4.72 -7.06
C LEU A 110 -16.38 -5.18 -8.50
N ALA A 111 -17.20 -4.69 -9.41
CA ALA A 111 -16.99 -4.90 -10.85
C ALA A 111 -15.82 -4.04 -11.36
N ALA A 112 -15.10 -4.53 -12.36
CA ALA A 112 -13.87 -3.89 -12.84
C ALA A 112 -14.08 -2.48 -13.41
N ASP A 113 -15.25 -2.19 -13.93
CA ASP A 113 -15.65 -0.89 -14.48
C ASP A 113 -15.95 0.16 -13.38
N ARG A 114 -16.14 -0.30 -12.12
CA ARG A 114 -16.30 0.57 -10.95
C ARG A 114 -14.97 1.14 -10.44
N LEU A 115 -13.81 0.57 -10.83
CA LEU A 115 -12.51 1.14 -10.53
C LEU A 115 -12.17 2.27 -11.51
N ILE A 116 -11.80 3.41 -10.98
CA ILE A 116 -11.37 4.60 -11.72
C ILE A 116 -9.84 4.67 -11.70
N GLY A 117 -9.20 4.99 -12.80
CA GLY A 117 -7.75 5.18 -12.85
C GLY A 117 -6.98 4.12 -13.62
N PRO A 118 -5.66 3.97 -13.34
CA PRO A 118 -4.97 4.32 -12.08
C PRO A 118 -4.99 5.82 -11.75
N VAL A 119 -5.07 6.16 -10.46
CA VAL A 119 -5.05 7.55 -9.96
C VAL A 119 -3.70 7.92 -9.34
N VAL A 120 -2.94 6.92 -8.90
CA VAL A 120 -1.58 7.06 -8.36
C VAL A 120 -0.69 5.93 -8.88
N GLU A 121 0.56 6.27 -9.18
CA GLU A 121 1.69 5.35 -9.31
C GLU A 121 2.70 5.71 -8.22
N ARG A 122 3.11 4.73 -7.42
CA ARG A 122 4.03 4.94 -6.30
C ARG A 122 5.20 3.97 -6.37
N THR A 123 6.39 4.50 -6.12
CA THR A 123 7.58 3.70 -5.82
C THR A 123 7.97 3.94 -4.38
N SER A 124 8.09 2.90 -3.58
CA SER A 124 8.50 2.98 -2.19
C SER A 124 9.68 2.08 -1.88
N LEU A 125 10.57 2.59 -1.01
CA LEU A 125 11.57 1.82 -0.29
C LEU A 125 11.13 1.78 1.17
N PHE A 126 11.09 0.61 1.77
CA PHE A 126 10.67 0.44 3.16
C PHE A 126 11.32 -0.78 3.78
N HIS A 127 11.31 -0.84 5.10
CA HIS A 127 11.73 -2.01 5.86
C HIS A 127 10.52 -2.86 6.19
N PHE A 128 10.61 -4.14 5.90
CA PHE A 128 9.61 -5.13 6.27
C PHE A 128 10.30 -6.42 6.72
N ASN A 129 9.96 -6.93 7.89
CA ASN A 129 10.57 -8.12 8.47
C ASN A 129 12.12 -8.08 8.45
N LEU A 130 12.71 -6.94 8.84
CA LEU A 130 14.16 -6.71 8.86
C LEU A 130 14.83 -6.66 7.48
N VAL A 131 14.07 -6.61 6.41
CA VAL A 131 14.56 -6.56 5.03
C VAL A 131 14.21 -5.22 4.41
N THR A 132 15.19 -4.56 3.77
CA THR A 132 14.88 -3.40 2.93
C THR A 132 14.28 -3.89 1.62
N CYS A 133 13.05 -3.47 1.35
CA CYS A 133 12.28 -3.85 0.18
C CYS A 133 11.99 -2.66 -0.72
N ARG A 134 11.79 -2.95 -2.00
CA ARG A 134 11.24 -2.00 -2.97
C ARG A 134 9.88 -2.50 -3.47
N GLN A 135 8.92 -1.59 -3.57
CA GLN A 135 7.61 -1.86 -4.15
C GLN A 135 7.24 -0.78 -5.16
N ASP A 136 6.84 -1.19 -6.36
CA ASP A 136 6.18 -0.32 -7.32
C ASP A 136 4.69 -0.67 -7.31
N GLU A 137 3.84 0.30 -6.99
CA GLU A 137 2.41 0.08 -6.86
C GLU A 137 1.57 1.05 -7.66
N VAL A 138 0.41 0.59 -8.09
CA VAL A 138 -0.62 1.42 -8.71
C VAL A 138 -1.85 1.43 -7.81
N MET A 139 -2.47 2.62 -7.69
CA MET A 139 -3.68 2.76 -6.90
C MET A 139 -4.84 3.17 -7.79
N TYR A 140 -5.96 2.50 -7.58
CA TYR A 140 -7.24 2.80 -8.23
C TYR A 140 -8.18 3.46 -7.22
N LEU A 141 -9.10 4.28 -7.71
CA LEU A 141 -10.16 4.86 -6.91
C LEU A 141 -11.43 4.01 -7.06
N ALA A 142 -12.07 3.68 -5.94
CA ALA A 142 -13.44 3.16 -5.89
C ALA A 142 -14.31 4.08 -5.04
N ARG A 143 -15.47 4.47 -5.57
CA ARG A 143 -16.53 5.08 -4.77
C ARG A 143 -17.53 4.00 -4.39
N LEU A 144 -17.64 3.77 -3.09
CA LEU A 144 -18.49 2.72 -2.53
C LEU A 144 -19.78 3.33 -2.01
N GLU A 145 -20.87 2.69 -2.37
CA GLU A 145 -22.20 2.99 -1.85
C GLU A 145 -22.47 2.13 -0.61
N ARG A 146 -23.48 2.49 0.16
CA ARG A 146 -23.85 1.75 1.37
C ARG A 146 -24.12 0.27 1.10
N ASP A 147 -24.74 -0.03 -0.03
CA ASP A 147 -25.08 -1.40 -0.41
C ASP A 147 -23.85 -2.27 -0.74
N ASP A 148 -22.72 -1.65 -1.11
CA ASP A 148 -21.46 -2.37 -1.36
C ASP A 148 -20.87 -2.94 -0.06
N THR A 149 -21.16 -2.36 1.09
CA THR A 149 -20.51 -2.64 2.38
C THR A 149 -21.45 -3.06 3.51
N ALA A 150 -22.73 -2.73 3.44
CA ALA A 150 -23.68 -2.90 4.56
C ALA A 150 -23.77 -4.33 5.12
N ALA A 151 -23.59 -5.37 4.27
CA ALA A 151 -23.61 -6.77 4.69
C ALA A 151 -22.30 -7.23 5.36
N LEU A 152 -21.25 -6.41 5.28
CA LEU A 152 -19.89 -6.73 5.73
C LEU A 152 -19.50 -5.93 6.98
N GLU A 153 -20.20 -4.83 7.23
CA GLU A 153 -19.92 -3.94 8.36
C GLU A 153 -20.53 -4.50 9.66
N GLY A 154 -19.67 -4.65 10.67
CA GLY A 154 -20.09 -4.90 12.04
C GLY A 154 -20.73 -3.68 12.70
N PRO A 155 -21.20 -3.80 13.96
CA PRO A 155 -21.93 -2.74 14.67
C PRO A 155 -21.17 -1.41 14.84
N ARG A 156 -19.86 -1.42 14.68
CA ARG A 156 -18.98 -0.24 14.79
C ARG A 156 -18.34 0.18 13.47
N GLY A 157 -18.82 -0.36 12.32
CA GLY A 157 -18.26 -0.07 11.02
C GLY A 157 -16.93 -0.80 10.70
N GLU A 158 -16.54 -1.77 11.56
CA GLU A 158 -15.42 -2.66 11.25
C GLU A 158 -15.87 -3.68 10.21
N LEU A 159 -14.97 -4.02 9.26
CA LEU A 159 -15.22 -5.08 8.29
C LEU A 159 -14.72 -6.44 8.79
N ASP A 160 -15.35 -7.51 8.31
CA ASP A 160 -14.94 -8.86 8.65
C ASP A 160 -13.54 -9.16 8.09
N ARG A 161 -12.73 -9.83 8.90
CA ARG A 161 -11.36 -10.25 8.58
C ARG A 161 -11.28 -11.74 8.25
N ALA A 162 -12.39 -12.34 7.86
CA ALA A 162 -12.46 -13.78 7.58
C ALA A 162 -11.54 -14.21 6.42
N GLY A 163 -11.27 -13.30 5.46
CA GLY A 163 -10.39 -13.53 4.33
C GLY A 163 -8.89 -13.42 4.63
N TRP A 164 -8.50 -12.95 5.81
CA TRP A 164 -7.10 -12.77 6.15
C TRP A 164 -6.38 -14.10 6.40
N THR A 165 -5.17 -14.20 5.87
CA THR A 165 -4.23 -15.30 6.15
C THR A 165 -3.78 -15.28 7.62
N ASP A 166 -3.18 -16.36 8.09
CA ASP A 166 -2.66 -16.41 9.46
C ASP A 166 -1.54 -15.37 9.67
N GLN A 167 -0.69 -15.13 8.67
CA GLN A 167 0.37 -14.13 8.72
C GLN A 167 -0.20 -12.71 8.77
N GLU A 168 -1.21 -12.39 7.97
CA GLU A 168 -1.89 -11.09 8.00
C GLU A 168 -2.55 -10.84 9.37
N ARG A 169 -3.13 -11.86 10.00
CA ARG A 169 -3.74 -11.74 11.33
C ARG A 169 -2.74 -11.42 12.44
N GLU A 170 -1.46 -11.71 12.25
CA GLU A 170 -0.40 -11.40 13.21
C GLU A 170 0.04 -9.94 13.14
N VAL A 171 -0.05 -9.29 11.97
CA VAL A 171 0.46 -7.94 11.72
C VAL A 171 -0.62 -6.90 11.41
N LEU A 172 -1.83 -7.34 11.03
CA LEU A 172 -2.95 -6.45 10.73
C LEU A 172 -3.94 -6.42 11.90
N ASP A 173 -4.19 -5.22 12.41
CA ASP A 173 -5.01 -5.00 13.63
C ASP A 173 -6.48 -4.81 13.32
N SER A 174 -6.79 -4.00 12.31
CA SER A 174 -8.16 -3.65 11.98
C SER A 174 -8.32 -3.20 10.54
N LEU A 175 -9.54 -3.31 10.06
CA LEU A 175 -10.01 -2.78 8.79
C LEU A 175 -11.28 -2.00 9.07
N ARG A 176 -11.26 -0.67 8.85
CA ARG A 176 -12.41 0.18 9.12
C ARG A 176 -12.46 1.44 8.28
N TRP A 177 -13.61 2.04 8.28
CA TRP A 177 -13.79 3.38 7.75
C TRP A 177 -13.19 4.42 8.68
N TRP A 178 -12.47 5.36 8.08
CA TRP A 178 -11.93 6.55 8.73
C TRP A 178 -12.61 7.78 8.16
N GLY A 179 -13.16 8.63 9.03
CA GLY A 179 -13.56 9.98 8.63
C GLY A 179 -12.34 10.76 8.15
N LEU A 180 -12.49 11.61 7.14
CA LEU A 180 -11.34 12.34 6.58
C LEU A 180 -10.71 13.30 7.59
N ASP A 181 -11.51 13.93 8.46
CA ASP A 181 -11.00 14.80 9.53
C ASP A 181 -10.29 13.98 10.63
N GLU A 182 -10.81 12.80 10.94
CA GLU A 182 -10.17 11.85 11.86
C GLU A 182 -8.80 11.41 11.34
N LEU A 183 -8.72 11.07 10.05
CA LEU A 183 -7.47 10.66 9.41
C LEU A 183 -6.43 11.78 9.42
N ASP A 184 -6.82 13.02 9.07
CA ASP A 184 -5.92 14.16 9.11
C ASP A 184 -5.40 14.42 10.54
N ALA A 185 -6.29 14.36 11.52
CA ALA A 185 -5.91 14.54 12.92
C ALA A 185 -4.95 13.42 13.42
N ALA A 186 -5.21 12.18 13.06
CA ALA A 186 -4.36 11.04 13.42
C ALA A 186 -2.98 11.15 12.77
N ALA A 187 -2.89 11.46 11.48
CA ALA A 187 -1.64 11.67 10.76
C ALA A 187 -0.87 12.86 11.36
N GLY A 188 -1.54 13.99 11.66
CA GLY A 188 -0.95 15.16 12.33
C GLY A 188 -0.45 14.86 13.75
N ASN A 189 -0.97 13.86 14.43
CA ASN A 189 -0.55 13.38 15.74
C ASN A 189 0.48 12.24 15.69
N GLY A 190 1.05 11.96 14.51
CA GLY A 190 2.15 11.02 14.36
C GLY A 190 1.76 9.61 13.94
N MET A 191 0.49 9.33 13.60
CA MET A 191 0.15 8.06 12.98
C MET A 191 0.78 7.99 11.58
N THR A 192 1.53 6.94 11.32
CA THR A 192 2.11 6.70 9.99
C THR A 192 1.01 6.25 9.03
N VAL A 193 0.90 6.95 7.89
CA VAL A 193 -0.08 6.65 6.83
C VAL A 193 0.67 6.48 5.51
N TYR A 194 0.40 5.42 4.78
CA TYR A 194 1.03 5.18 3.49
C TYR A 194 0.01 5.20 2.33
N PRO A 195 0.34 5.96 1.25
CA PRO A 195 1.40 6.96 1.16
C PRO A 195 1.16 8.14 2.14
N GLU A 196 2.22 8.83 2.54
CA GLU A 196 2.14 10.00 3.43
C GLU A 196 1.16 11.07 2.89
N ALA A 197 1.08 11.18 1.56
CA ALA A 197 0.16 12.08 0.88
C ALA A 197 -1.32 11.63 0.92
N LEU A 198 -1.63 10.43 1.44
CA LEU A 198 -2.96 9.82 1.35
C LEU A 198 -4.10 10.67 1.95
N PRO A 199 -3.95 11.34 3.12
CA PRO A 199 -5.03 12.15 3.66
C PRO A 199 -5.45 13.28 2.70
N GLY A 200 -4.50 14.06 2.22
CA GLY A 200 -4.75 15.13 1.26
C GLY A 200 -5.20 14.62 -0.12
N LEU A 201 -4.75 13.44 -0.52
CA LEU A 201 -5.19 12.79 -1.75
C LEU A 201 -6.65 12.34 -1.66
N ALA A 202 -7.05 11.72 -0.54
CA ALA A 202 -8.41 11.28 -0.31
C ALA A 202 -9.40 12.46 -0.40
N ARG A 203 -9.09 13.59 0.23
CA ARG A 203 -9.92 14.80 0.13
C ARG A 203 -10.11 15.26 -1.31
N ARG A 204 -9.02 15.36 -2.08
CA ARG A 204 -9.12 15.74 -3.51
C ARG A 204 -9.94 14.77 -4.32
N LEU A 205 -9.78 13.46 -4.07
CA LEU A 205 -10.52 12.42 -4.77
C LEU A 205 -12.00 12.37 -4.37
N MET A 206 -12.36 12.85 -3.17
CA MET A 206 -13.77 13.06 -2.79
C MET A 206 -14.45 14.11 -3.67
N GLU A 207 -13.73 15.15 -4.07
CA GLU A 207 -14.25 16.18 -5.00
C GLU A 207 -14.37 15.65 -6.43
N GLY A 208 -13.60 14.61 -6.77
CA GLY A 208 -13.55 13.95 -8.08
C GLY A 208 -12.13 13.76 -8.58
N TRP A 209 -11.94 12.82 -9.51
CA TRP A 209 -10.66 12.61 -10.16
C TRP A 209 -10.55 13.50 -11.41
N ASP A 210 -9.48 14.25 -11.51
CA ASP A 210 -9.19 15.19 -12.60
C ASP A 210 -8.58 14.52 -13.86
N GLY A 211 -8.48 13.18 -13.89
CA GLY A 211 -7.88 12.42 -15.00
C GLY A 211 -6.35 12.37 -14.97
N VAL A 212 -5.70 12.93 -13.96
CA VAL A 212 -4.23 12.97 -13.85
C VAL A 212 -3.74 11.89 -12.89
N VAL A 213 -2.88 11.00 -13.40
CA VAL A 213 -2.17 10.01 -12.56
C VAL A 213 -1.03 10.72 -11.83
N ARG A 214 -1.00 10.59 -10.52
CA ARG A 214 0.04 11.21 -9.68
C ARG A 214 1.15 10.23 -9.40
N SER A 215 2.40 10.65 -9.62
CA SER A 215 3.58 9.85 -9.28
C SER A 215 4.10 10.24 -7.91
N ILE A 216 4.28 9.27 -7.03
CA ILE A 216 4.78 9.42 -5.66
C ILE A 216 6.04 8.56 -5.49
N GLY A 217 7.10 9.16 -4.97
CA GLY A 217 8.31 8.43 -4.53
C GLY A 217 8.45 8.59 -3.03
N GLU A 218 8.56 7.48 -2.30
CA GLU A 218 8.74 7.48 -0.86
C GLU A 218 9.89 6.57 -0.44
N SER A 219 10.65 7.04 0.55
CA SER A 219 11.69 6.26 1.24
C SER A 219 11.35 6.27 2.72
N ALA A 220 11.41 5.12 3.38
CA ALA A 220 11.21 5.08 4.82
C ALA A 220 12.22 5.99 5.52
N ALA A 221 11.76 6.80 6.46
CA ALA A 221 12.62 7.65 7.27
C ALA A 221 13.65 6.77 8.00
N GLY A 222 14.94 6.89 7.65
CA GLY A 222 16.04 6.10 8.18
C GLY A 222 17.04 5.59 7.14
N ASP A 223 16.71 5.63 5.85
CA ASP A 223 17.61 5.19 4.77
C ASP A 223 18.68 6.23 4.39
N GLU A 224 18.62 7.46 4.91
CA GLU A 224 19.58 8.54 4.59
C GLU A 224 20.79 8.62 5.54
N GLU A 225 20.80 7.89 6.67
CA GLU A 225 21.86 8.01 7.71
C GLU A 225 22.47 6.65 8.13
N ARG A 226 22.80 5.74 7.20
CA ARG A 226 23.72 4.64 7.53
C ARG A 226 24.70 4.35 6.42
#